data_9c1511e51dd9eb78d01925d6d6f02b61
#
_entry.id   9c1511e51dd9eb78d01925d6d6f02b61
#
_cell.length_a   1.000
_cell.length_b   1.000
_cell.length_c   1.000
_cell.angle_alpha   90.00
_cell.angle_beta   90.00
_cell.angle_gamma   90.00
#
_symmetry.space_group_name_H-M   'P 1'
#
loop_
_entity.id
_entity.type
_entity.pdbx_description
1 polymer ?
#
loop_
_entity_poly.entity_id
_entity_poly.type
_entity_poly.pdbx_seq_one_letter_code
_entity_poly.pdbx_strand_id
1 'polypeptide(L)'
;MRMIMDVREHDLIEKCRVMIGNDPNYATLETKSLPIGDILFKTDEGKDVLLVERKSLSDLIASIKDKRYEEQSHRLKHASGFAPHNVVYLIEGVLSSLRTPLEKKLVLSAMTSLYYFKGFAVLRTSGLQETAELLIHMADKIDRNFMKGVLPWYLIPPGEPLANTFVPSDTTTSETPIEASTTENPSYSGFVKKVKKENITPDNMGEILLCQIPGISSLYAQSILKAFGGFSGILAKIKDPEFSIKEFENITYDCKGKPRRIPKTCGDEIVRYFSGI
;
A
#
# COMPACT_ATOMS: atom_id res chain seq x y z
N MET A 1 16.39 8.26 -13.54
CA MET A 1 16.13 9.15 -12.33
C MET A 1 17.44 9.64 -11.77
N ARG A 2 17.54 10.91 -11.41
CA ARG A 2 18.71 11.51 -10.74
C ARG A 2 18.40 11.82 -9.28
N MET A 3 19.27 11.41 -8.39
CA MET A 3 19.24 11.71 -6.96
C MET A 3 20.35 12.70 -6.64
N ILE A 4 20.00 13.95 -6.34
CA ILE A 4 20.93 15.03 -6.05
C ILE A 4 20.99 15.21 -4.54
N MET A 5 22.15 15.00 -3.95
CA MET A 5 22.37 15.16 -2.50
C MET A 5 23.14 16.44 -2.20
N ASP A 6 22.75 17.09 -1.11
CA ASP A 6 23.50 18.26 -0.62
C ASP A 6 24.90 17.85 -0.19
N VAL A 7 25.88 18.69 -0.50
CA VAL A 7 27.29 18.44 -0.19
C VAL A 7 27.56 18.22 1.31
N ARG A 8 26.67 18.68 2.19
CA ARG A 8 26.78 18.51 3.65
C ARG A 8 26.46 17.11 4.13
N GLU A 9 25.78 16.29 3.32
CA GLU A 9 25.38 14.91 3.66
C GLU A 9 26.50 13.88 3.38
N HIS A 10 27.75 14.18 3.80
CA HIS A 10 28.95 13.40 3.45
C HIS A 10 28.79 11.89 3.71
N ASP A 11 28.38 11.50 4.92
CA ASP A 11 28.29 10.09 5.30
C ASP A 11 27.20 9.36 4.51
N LEU A 12 26.09 10.04 4.23
CA LEU A 12 24.99 9.47 3.44
C LEU A 12 25.38 9.32 1.97
N ILE A 13 26.08 10.31 1.41
CA ILE A 13 26.58 10.27 0.03
C ILE A 13 27.52 9.08 -0.14
N GLU A 14 28.48 8.90 0.76
CA GLU A 14 29.43 7.79 0.70
C GLU A 14 28.71 6.45 0.83
N LYS A 15 27.73 6.36 1.74
CA LYS A 15 26.93 5.15 1.92
C LYS A 15 26.14 4.79 0.66
N CYS A 16 25.49 5.76 0.05
CA CYS A 16 24.77 5.55 -1.20
C CYS A 16 25.70 5.16 -2.35
N ARG A 17 26.88 5.77 -2.47
CA ARG A 17 27.87 5.40 -3.48
C ARG A 17 28.31 3.94 -3.39
N VAL A 18 28.62 3.50 -2.17
CA VAL A 18 28.99 2.11 -1.93
C VAL A 18 27.87 1.14 -2.31
N MET A 19 26.62 1.48 -2.00
CA MET A 19 25.47 0.62 -2.27
C MET A 19 25.08 0.60 -3.75
N ILE A 20 25.11 1.74 -4.43
CA ILE A 20 24.81 1.84 -5.86
C ILE A 20 25.92 1.17 -6.68
N GLY A 21 27.17 1.30 -6.27
CA GLY A 21 28.31 0.77 -6.99
C GLY A 21 28.36 1.28 -8.43
N ASN A 22 28.59 0.36 -9.37
CA ASN A 22 28.59 0.65 -10.82
C ASN A 22 27.35 0.04 -11.53
N ASP A 23 26.28 -0.27 -10.80
CA ASP A 23 25.09 -0.86 -11.41
C ASP A 23 24.27 0.23 -12.14
N PRO A 24 24.17 0.13 -13.50
CA PRO A 24 23.46 1.12 -14.31
C PRO A 24 21.95 1.13 -14.09
N ASN A 25 21.41 0.15 -13.38
CA ASN A 25 19.97 0.08 -13.07
C ASN A 25 19.56 0.98 -11.92
N TYR A 26 20.51 1.52 -11.16
CA TYR A 26 20.20 2.45 -10.08
C TYR A 26 20.17 3.90 -10.57
N ALA A 27 19.50 4.75 -9.77
CA ALA A 27 19.49 6.18 -10.00
C ALA A 27 20.91 6.77 -10.02
N THR A 28 21.13 7.76 -10.88
CA THR A 28 22.40 8.51 -10.91
C THR A 28 22.51 9.38 -9.66
N LEU A 29 23.59 9.21 -8.89
CA LEU A 29 23.88 10.02 -7.72
C LEU A 29 24.74 11.23 -8.08
N GLU A 30 24.20 12.43 -7.88
CA GLU A 30 24.90 13.70 -8.03
C GLU A 30 25.07 14.37 -6.65
N THR A 31 26.14 15.13 -6.49
CA THR A 31 26.39 15.93 -5.28
C THR A 31 26.45 17.40 -5.64
N LYS A 32 25.60 18.23 -5.06
CA LYS A 32 25.50 19.68 -5.28
C LYS A 32 25.13 20.40 -4.00
N SER A 33 25.45 21.68 -3.90
CA SER A 33 24.88 22.53 -2.84
C SER A 33 23.42 22.80 -3.18
N LEU A 34 22.51 22.37 -2.32
CA LEU A 34 21.09 22.61 -2.45
C LEU A 34 20.65 23.87 -1.68
N PRO A 35 19.86 24.75 -2.26
CA PRO A 35 19.39 25.97 -1.55
C PRO A 35 18.39 25.62 -0.44
N ILE A 36 17.72 24.45 -0.57
CA ILE A 36 16.71 23.99 0.38
C ILE A 36 16.59 22.46 0.32
N GLY A 37 16.39 21.83 1.48
CA GLY A 37 16.37 20.38 1.64
C GLY A 37 17.75 19.74 1.53
N ASP A 38 17.82 18.44 1.69
CA ASP A 38 19.06 17.67 1.72
C ASP A 38 19.20 16.72 0.54
N ILE A 39 18.06 16.20 0.00
CA ILE A 39 18.07 15.33 -1.18
C ILE A 39 16.95 15.74 -2.13
N LEU A 40 17.27 15.87 -3.42
CA LEU A 40 16.33 16.19 -4.48
C LEU A 40 16.30 15.09 -5.53
N PHE A 41 15.11 14.55 -5.78
CA PHE A 41 14.88 13.62 -6.88
C PHE A 41 14.41 14.37 -8.12
N LYS A 42 15.06 14.09 -9.27
CA LYS A 42 14.71 14.65 -10.58
C LYS A 42 14.58 13.56 -11.61
N THR A 43 13.70 13.76 -12.59
CA THR A 43 13.70 12.95 -13.80
C THR A 43 14.97 13.23 -14.61
N ASP A 44 15.27 12.39 -15.60
CA ASP A 44 16.43 12.59 -16.48
C ASP A 44 16.25 13.84 -17.35
N GLU A 45 15.01 14.24 -17.66
CA GLU A 45 14.67 15.50 -18.35
C GLU A 45 14.79 16.74 -17.43
N GLY A 46 15.12 16.55 -16.15
CA GLY A 46 15.35 17.65 -15.22
C GLY A 46 14.13 18.14 -14.45
N LYS A 47 12.99 17.43 -14.51
CA LYS A 47 11.80 17.77 -13.75
C LYS A 47 11.97 17.38 -12.28
N ASP A 48 11.65 18.30 -11.37
CA ASP A 48 11.66 18.06 -9.93
C ASP A 48 10.50 17.13 -9.53
N VAL A 49 10.81 16.10 -8.74
CA VAL A 49 9.86 15.04 -8.36
C VAL A 49 9.57 15.07 -6.86
N LEU A 50 10.61 15.06 -6.04
CA LEU A 50 10.51 14.92 -4.59
C LEU A 50 11.67 15.61 -3.92
N LEU A 51 11.41 16.31 -2.82
CA LEU A 51 12.40 16.94 -1.96
C LEU A 51 12.42 16.24 -0.60
N VAL A 52 13.58 15.86 -0.11
CA VAL A 52 13.76 15.23 1.20
C VAL A 52 14.54 16.14 2.12
N GLU A 53 14.01 16.38 3.30
CA GLU A 53 14.71 16.99 4.45
C GLU A 53 15.02 15.87 5.43
N ARG A 54 16.30 15.54 5.58
CA ARG A 54 16.77 14.52 6.53
C ARG A 54 17.07 15.14 7.88
N LYS A 55 16.59 14.54 8.94
CA LYS A 55 16.81 15.07 10.28
C LYS A 55 17.00 13.95 11.31
N SER A 56 18.14 13.91 11.96
CA SER A 56 18.34 12.99 13.08
C SER A 56 17.40 13.32 14.25
N LEU A 57 17.11 12.34 15.11
CA LEU A 57 16.30 12.60 16.31
C LEU A 57 16.92 13.68 17.21
N SER A 58 18.24 13.71 17.33
CA SER A 58 18.97 14.73 18.09
C SER A 58 18.80 16.12 17.49
N ASP A 59 18.96 16.24 16.16
CA ASP A 59 18.83 17.52 15.46
C ASP A 59 17.39 18.03 15.44
N LEU A 60 16.42 17.13 15.36
CA LEU A 60 15.01 17.49 15.51
C LEU A 60 14.75 18.10 16.88
N ILE A 61 15.19 17.44 17.96
CA ILE A 61 15.02 17.95 19.33
C ILE A 61 15.74 19.29 19.49
N ALA A 62 16.98 19.41 19.02
CA ALA A 62 17.73 20.65 19.07
C ALA A 62 17.03 21.78 18.31
N SER A 63 16.57 21.51 17.06
CA SER A 63 15.88 22.52 16.24
C SER A 63 14.57 23.02 16.87
N ILE A 64 13.85 22.16 17.61
CA ILE A 64 12.65 22.55 18.34
C ILE A 64 13.00 23.47 19.52
N LYS A 65 14.02 23.10 20.30
CA LYS A 65 14.49 23.91 21.45
C LYS A 65 14.98 25.29 21.01
N ASP A 66 15.67 25.34 19.87
CA ASP A 66 16.25 26.59 19.31
C ASP A 66 15.24 27.39 18.46
N LYS A 67 13.99 26.92 18.37
CA LYS A 67 12.92 27.52 17.54
C LYS A 67 13.19 27.54 16.02
N ARG A 68 14.25 26.87 15.55
CA ARG A 68 14.59 26.73 14.12
C ARG A 68 13.64 25.81 13.37
N TYR A 69 12.99 24.88 14.07
CA TYR A 69 12.03 23.92 13.52
C TYR A 69 10.89 24.62 12.75
N GLU A 70 10.29 25.66 13.32
CA GLU A 70 9.17 26.38 12.69
C GLU A 70 9.65 27.13 11.44
N GLU A 71 10.77 27.83 11.51
CA GLU A 71 11.35 28.56 10.39
C GLU A 71 11.72 27.62 9.24
N GLN A 72 12.41 26.51 9.52
CA GLN A 72 12.80 25.51 8.52
C GLN A 72 11.58 24.91 7.81
N SER A 73 10.57 24.52 8.58
CA SER A 73 9.34 23.94 8.00
C SER A 73 8.53 24.97 7.21
N HIS A 74 8.48 26.23 7.65
CA HIS A 74 7.87 27.32 6.90
C HIS A 74 8.58 27.54 5.55
N ARG A 75 9.90 27.59 5.57
CA ARG A 75 10.71 27.75 4.35
C ARG A 75 10.53 26.59 3.38
N LEU A 76 10.52 25.34 3.85
CA LEU A 76 10.24 24.16 3.03
C LEU A 76 8.84 24.23 2.39
N LYS A 77 7.85 24.71 3.13
CA LYS A 77 6.47 24.78 2.62
C LYS A 77 6.28 25.89 1.56
N HIS A 78 6.96 27.02 1.71
CA HIS A 78 6.68 28.22 0.90
C HIS A 78 7.76 28.57 -0.13
N ALA A 79 9.00 28.11 0.09
CA ALA A 79 10.13 28.47 -0.77
C ALA A 79 10.70 27.27 -1.58
N SER A 80 10.25 26.03 -1.35
CA SER A 80 10.76 24.88 -2.07
C SER A 80 10.21 24.75 -3.50
N GLY A 81 9.05 25.33 -3.78
CA GLY A 81 8.34 25.14 -5.04
C GLY A 81 7.58 23.80 -5.13
N PHE A 82 7.66 22.94 -4.11
CA PHE A 82 6.94 21.68 -4.03
C PHE A 82 5.60 21.82 -3.31
N ALA A 83 4.62 21.02 -3.73
CA ALA A 83 3.46 20.77 -2.87
C ALA A 83 3.91 20.13 -1.56
N PRO A 84 3.30 20.44 -0.40
CA PRO A 84 3.76 19.91 0.89
C PRO A 84 3.92 18.40 0.93
N HIS A 85 3.03 17.64 0.28
CA HIS A 85 3.12 16.20 0.18
C HIS A 85 4.40 15.69 -0.53
N ASN A 86 4.94 16.48 -1.46
CA ASN A 86 6.17 16.14 -2.18
C ASN A 86 7.43 16.57 -1.44
N VAL A 87 7.30 17.08 -0.23
CA VAL A 87 8.38 17.31 0.71
C VAL A 87 8.32 16.21 1.77
N VAL A 88 9.36 15.41 1.83
CA VAL A 88 9.49 14.30 2.79
C VAL A 88 10.40 14.70 3.93
N TYR A 89 9.87 14.71 5.14
CA TYR A 89 10.71 14.72 6.35
C TYR A 89 11.14 13.30 6.67
N LEU A 90 12.41 13.02 6.52
CA LEU A 90 13.03 11.73 6.85
C LEU A 90 13.67 11.81 8.23
N ILE A 91 12.98 11.29 9.24
CA ILE A 91 13.43 11.32 10.64
C ILE A 91 14.25 10.06 10.93
N GLU A 92 15.56 10.27 11.10
CA GLU A 92 16.52 9.19 11.32
C GLU A 92 16.82 8.96 12.80
N GLY A 93 16.76 7.71 13.23
CA GLY A 93 17.14 7.25 14.57
C GLY A 93 16.10 6.36 15.24
N VAL A 94 16.54 5.69 16.29
CA VAL A 94 15.72 4.73 17.05
C VAL A 94 15.08 5.44 18.23
N LEU A 95 13.74 5.41 18.35
CA LEU A 95 13.01 6.09 19.43
C LEU A 95 13.35 5.56 20.83
N SER A 96 13.85 4.33 20.96
CA SER A 96 14.31 3.78 22.24
C SER A 96 15.64 4.36 22.70
N SER A 97 16.39 5.04 21.82
CA SER A 97 17.63 5.74 22.19
C SER A 97 17.38 7.10 22.86
N LEU A 98 16.16 7.60 22.83
CA LEU A 98 15.80 8.85 23.50
C LEU A 98 15.86 8.69 25.01
N ARG A 99 16.54 9.62 25.66
CA ARG A 99 16.92 9.52 27.08
C ARG A 99 15.73 9.71 28.03
N THR A 100 14.75 10.50 27.61
CA THR A 100 13.64 10.87 28.49
C THR A 100 12.28 10.67 27.81
N PRO A 101 11.21 10.38 28.59
CA PRO A 101 9.84 10.35 28.06
C PRO A 101 9.41 11.69 27.44
N LEU A 102 9.97 12.80 27.91
CA LEU A 102 9.69 14.14 27.39
C LEU A 102 10.25 14.30 25.98
N GLU A 103 11.50 13.87 25.73
CA GLU A 103 12.08 13.88 24.38
C GLU A 103 11.26 13.03 23.40
N LYS A 104 10.82 11.85 23.83
CA LYS A 104 9.97 10.99 23.03
C LYS A 104 8.64 11.67 22.69
N LYS A 105 7.99 12.30 23.67
CA LYS A 105 6.74 13.05 23.47
C LYS A 105 6.96 14.22 22.50
N LEU A 106 8.06 14.94 22.64
CA LEU A 106 8.43 16.07 21.77
C LEU A 106 8.59 15.63 20.31
N VAL A 107 9.34 14.55 20.06
CA VAL A 107 9.54 13.99 18.72
C VAL A 107 8.22 13.54 18.11
N LEU A 108 7.40 12.77 18.84
CA LEU A 108 6.11 12.30 18.33
C LEU A 108 5.14 13.45 18.03
N SER A 109 5.14 14.51 18.87
CA SER A 109 4.35 15.72 18.62
C SER A 109 4.83 16.47 17.37
N ALA A 110 6.15 16.58 17.17
CA ALA A 110 6.72 17.22 15.99
C ALA A 110 6.38 16.44 14.71
N MET A 111 6.51 15.11 14.73
CA MET A 111 6.12 14.26 13.60
C MET A 111 4.64 14.42 13.25
N THR A 112 3.77 14.43 14.26
CA THR A 112 2.33 14.67 14.06
C THR A 112 2.08 16.07 13.46
N SER A 113 2.80 17.09 13.94
CA SER A 113 2.70 18.44 13.41
C SER A 113 3.12 18.53 11.94
N LEU A 114 4.27 17.93 11.60
CA LEU A 114 4.76 17.87 10.21
C LEU A 114 3.75 17.18 9.29
N TYR A 115 3.26 16.03 9.69
CA TYR A 115 2.34 15.23 8.90
C TYR A 115 0.95 15.86 8.78
N TYR A 116 0.29 16.10 9.91
CA TYR A 116 -1.14 16.46 9.92
C TYR A 116 -1.39 17.95 9.68
N PHE A 117 -0.64 18.83 10.34
CA PHE A 117 -0.90 20.27 10.26
C PHE A 117 -0.12 20.98 9.15
N LYS A 118 1.07 20.50 8.81
CA LYS A 118 1.90 21.11 7.76
C LYS A 118 1.76 20.41 6.40
N GLY A 119 1.25 19.16 6.39
CA GLY A 119 0.94 18.39 5.18
C GLY A 119 2.15 17.70 4.53
N PHE A 120 3.29 17.64 5.21
CA PHE A 120 4.47 16.96 4.72
C PHE A 120 4.33 15.44 4.81
N ALA A 121 4.97 14.72 3.90
CA ALA A 121 5.18 13.29 4.11
C ALA A 121 6.23 13.09 5.21
N VAL A 122 5.99 12.16 6.14
CA VAL A 122 6.94 11.86 7.24
C VAL A 122 7.29 10.40 7.20
N LEU A 123 8.57 10.13 6.97
CA LEU A 123 9.14 8.77 6.99
C LEU A 123 10.12 8.64 8.15
N ARG A 124 10.37 7.41 8.56
CA ARG A 124 11.34 7.10 9.61
C ARG A 124 12.28 5.99 9.19
N THR A 125 13.55 6.15 9.58
CA THR A 125 14.58 5.13 9.48
C THR A 125 15.31 4.98 10.82
N SER A 126 15.87 3.82 11.07
CA SER A 126 16.60 3.53 12.30
C SER A 126 18.03 4.10 12.29
N GLY A 127 18.59 4.37 11.12
CA GLY A 127 19.95 4.89 10.95
C GLY A 127 20.35 5.05 9.49
N LEU A 128 21.60 5.45 9.31
CA LEU A 128 22.16 5.84 8.02
C LEU A 128 22.06 4.75 6.94
N GLN A 129 22.24 3.48 7.31
CA GLN A 129 22.14 2.36 6.38
C GLN A 129 20.73 2.26 5.79
N GLU A 130 19.73 2.23 6.66
CA GLU A 130 18.32 2.14 6.25
C GLU A 130 17.87 3.39 5.47
N THR A 131 18.42 4.58 5.84
CA THR A 131 18.19 5.83 5.10
C THR A 131 18.69 5.71 3.66
N ALA A 132 19.91 5.22 3.45
CA ALA A 132 20.47 5.04 2.12
C ALA A 132 19.67 4.01 1.30
N GLU A 133 19.33 2.86 1.90
CA GLU A 133 18.49 1.84 1.28
C GLU A 133 17.14 2.41 0.83
N LEU A 134 16.46 3.12 1.73
CA LEU A 134 15.15 3.71 1.44
C LEU A 134 15.23 4.70 0.26
N LEU A 135 16.22 5.60 0.26
CA LEU A 135 16.37 6.61 -0.80
C LEU A 135 16.65 5.97 -2.16
N ILE A 136 17.54 4.98 -2.21
CA ILE A 136 17.85 4.25 -3.44
C ILE A 136 16.62 3.52 -3.96
N HIS A 137 15.89 2.81 -3.10
CA HIS A 137 14.68 2.10 -3.48
C HIS A 137 13.55 3.05 -3.91
N MET A 138 13.43 4.22 -3.27
CA MET A 138 12.45 5.24 -3.69
C MET A 138 12.77 5.74 -5.09
N ALA A 139 14.04 6.09 -5.37
CA ALA A 139 14.47 6.54 -6.67
C ALA A 139 14.16 5.52 -7.77
N ASP A 140 14.57 4.27 -7.57
CA ASP A 140 14.34 3.17 -8.49
C ASP A 140 12.84 2.88 -8.70
N LYS A 141 12.04 2.86 -7.62
CA LYS A 141 10.60 2.61 -7.74
C LYS A 141 9.87 3.71 -8.48
N ILE A 142 10.20 4.97 -8.22
CA ILE A 142 9.59 6.12 -8.88
C ILE A 142 9.96 6.10 -10.37
N ASP A 143 11.24 5.87 -10.69
CA ASP A 143 11.73 5.82 -12.06
C ASP A 143 11.04 4.73 -12.89
N ARG A 144 11.01 3.49 -12.36
CA ARG A 144 10.34 2.37 -13.03
C ARG A 144 8.84 2.61 -13.25
N ASN A 145 8.18 3.31 -12.34
CA ASN A 145 6.76 3.64 -12.49
C ASN A 145 6.56 4.74 -13.54
N PHE A 146 7.40 5.76 -13.57
CA PHE A 146 7.35 6.80 -14.61
C PHE A 146 7.60 6.24 -16.00
N MET A 147 8.56 5.31 -16.14
CA MET A 147 8.80 4.59 -17.41
C MET A 147 7.58 3.77 -17.88
N LYS A 148 6.72 3.34 -16.96
CA LYS A 148 5.46 2.65 -17.28
C LYS A 148 4.27 3.60 -17.46
N GLY A 149 4.49 4.92 -17.43
CA GLY A 149 3.43 5.93 -17.53
C GLY A 149 2.57 6.04 -16.29
N VAL A 150 2.97 5.46 -15.14
CA VAL A 150 2.23 5.57 -13.88
C VAL A 150 2.46 6.94 -13.27
N LEU A 151 1.40 7.71 -13.11
CA LEU A 151 1.46 9.04 -12.53
C LEU A 151 1.29 9.01 -10.99
N PRO A 152 1.88 9.98 -10.27
CA PRO A 152 1.56 10.21 -8.87
C PRO A 152 0.07 10.50 -8.69
N TRP A 153 -0.50 10.05 -7.57
CA TRP A 153 -1.94 10.16 -7.29
C TRP A 153 -2.50 11.59 -7.43
N TYR A 154 -1.72 12.61 -7.11
CA TYR A 154 -2.13 14.02 -7.18
C TYR A 154 -2.11 14.61 -8.60
N LEU A 155 -1.57 13.89 -9.57
CA LEU A 155 -1.62 14.22 -11.01
C LEU A 155 -2.69 13.44 -11.76
N ILE A 156 -3.40 12.53 -11.09
CA ILE A 156 -4.50 11.76 -11.66
C ILE A 156 -5.76 12.63 -11.61
N PRO A 157 -6.46 12.87 -12.71
CA PRO A 157 -7.70 13.63 -12.72
C PRO A 157 -8.75 13.05 -11.77
N PRO A 158 -9.55 13.89 -11.09
CA PRO A 158 -10.64 13.39 -10.25
C PRO A 158 -11.61 12.51 -11.07
N GLY A 159 -11.85 11.29 -10.61
CA GLY A 159 -12.75 10.33 -11.28
C GLY A 159 -12.04 9.27 -12.11
N GLU A 160 -10.74 9.37 -12.34
CA GLU A 160 -9.99 8.26 -12.92
C GLU A 160 -9.63 7.20 -11.86
N PRO A 161 -9.78 5.91 -12.18
CA PRO A 161 -9.44 4.84 -11.25
C PRO A 161 -7.93 4.83 -10.97
N LEU A 162 -7.55 4.67 -9.71
CA LEU A 162 -6.18 4.44 -9.24
C LEU A 162 -5.60 3.09 -9.74
N ALA A 163 -6.03 2.63 -10.91
CA ALA A 163 -5.86 1.26 -11.41
C ALA A 163 -4.41 0.79 -11.55
N ASN A 164 -3.42 1.68 -11.42
CA ASN A 164 -2.02 1.32 -11.68
C ASN A 164 -1.07 1.50 -10.48
N THR A 165 -1.58 1.65 -9.24
CA THR A 165 -0.73 2.00 -8.11
C THR A 165 -0.11 0.82 -7.36
N PHE A 166 -0.50 -0.43 -7.61
CA PHE A 166 0.13 -1.56 -6.94
C PHE A 166 0.05 -2.86 -7.72
N VAL A 167 1.05 -3.12 -8.55
CA VAL A 167 1.38 -4.50 -8.97
C VAL A 167 2.77 -4.81 -8.42
N PRO A 168 2.93 -5.77 -7.51
CA PRO A 168 4.25 -6.35 -7.25
C PRO A 168 4.69 -7.03 -8.54
N SER A 169 5.63 -6.42 -9.26
CA SER A 169 6.21 -7.06 -10.44
C SER A 169 7.28 -8.06 -10.01
N ASP A 170 6.85 -9.31 -9.85
CA ASP A 170 7.67 -10.46 -10.16
C ASP A 170 6.81 -11.36 -11.04
N THR A 171 6.84 -11.13 -12.30
CA THR A 171 6.79 -12.11 -13.41
C THR A 171 6.66 -11.39 -14.75
N THR A 172 7.71 -11.51 -15.55
CA THR A 172 7.72 -11.35 -16.99
C THR A 172 6.62 -12.19 -17.63
N THR A 173 5.66 -11.54 -18.27
CA THR A 173 5.03 -12.04 -19.52
C THR A 173 4.28 -10.91 -20.22
N SER A 174 4.61 -10.77 -21.49
CA SER A 174 3.98 -9.96 -22.53
C SER A 174 2.46 -10.14 -22.56
N GLU A 175 1.68 -9.03 -22.78
CA GLU A 175 0.70 -9.01 -23.86
C GLU A 175 -0.26 -7.83 -23.82
N THR A 176 -0.36 -7.21 -24.99
CA THR A 176 -1.43 -6.52 -25.73
C THR A 176 -2.38 -5.53 -25.04
N PRO A 177 -2.66 -4.41 -25.73
CA PRO A 177 -3.52 -3.33 -25.26
C PRO A 177 -5.00 -3.73 -25.38
N ILE A 178 -5.76 -3.54 -24.32
CA ILE A 178 -7.22 -3.63 -24.36
C ILE A 178 -7.78 -2.21 -24.36
N GLU A 179 -8.59 -1.95 -25.37
CA GLU A 179 -9.27 -0.71 -25.67
C GLU A 179 -10.12 -0.17 -24.50
N ALA A 180 -10.18 1.16 -24.45
CA ALA A 180 -10.96 1.94 -23.51
C ALA A 180 -12.47 1.70 -23.71
N SER A 181 -13.19 1.37 -22.64
CA SER A 181 -14.63 1.58 -22.59
C SER A 181 -15.11 1.90 -21.17
N THR A 182 -15.74 3.06 -21.04
CA THR A 182 -16.80 3.51 -20.13
C THR A 182 -16.53 3.56 -18.62
N THR A 183 -16.73 4.77 -18.14
CA THR A 183 -16.84 5.27 -16.78
C THR A 183 -17.80 4.47 -15.91
N GLU A 184 -17.28 3.55 -15.10
CA GLU A 184 -17.94 3.07 -13.89
C GLU A 184 -16.91 3.00 -12.75
N ASN A 185 -17.31 3.41 -11.55
CA ASN A 185 -16.48 3.27 -10.36
C ASN A 185 -15.93 1.84 -10.26
N PRO A 186 -14.63 1.62 -10.10
CA PRO A 186 -14.08 0.28 -10.04
C PRO A 186 -14.73 -0.47 -8.89
N SER A 187 -15.53 -1.47 -9.22
CA SER A 187 -16.16 -2.37 -8.25
C SER A 187 -15.06 -2.96 -7.34
N TYR A 188 -15.33 -3.05 -6.04
CA TYR A 188 -14.46 -3.69 -5.05
C TYR A 188 -13.97 -5.07 -5.50
N SER A 189 -14.77 -5.79 -6.28
CA SER A 189 -14.41 -7.08 -6.89
C SER A 189 -13.19 -7.03 -7.81
N GLY A 190 -12.85 -5.86 -8.37
CA GLY A 190 -11.63 -5.68 -9.17
C GLY A 190 -10.33 -5.69 -8.35
N PHE A 191 -10.42 -5.42 -7.03
CA PHE A 191 -9.27 -5.43 -6.12
C PHE A 191 -9.06 -6.76 -5.39
N VAL A 192 -10.05 -7.65 -5.41
CA VAL A 192 -9.91 -9.00 -4.83
C VAL A 192 -8.90 -9.76 -5.66
N LYS A 193 -7.77 -10.17 -5.07
CA LYS A 193 -6.75 -10.98 -5.73
C LYS A 193 -7.42 -12.21 -6.34
N LYS A 194 -7.44 -12.30 -7.66
CA LYS A 194 -7.78 -13.54 -8.35
C LYS A 194 -6.74 -14.57 -7.92
N VAL A 195 -7.18 -15.59 -7.21
CA VAL A 195 -6.36 -16.77 -6.91
C VAL A 195 -5.81 -17.27 -8.25
N LYS A 196 -4.54 -17.72 -8.29
CA LYS A 196 -3.92 -18.20 -9.53
C LYS A 196 -4.89 -19.10 -10.28
N LYS A 197 -5.04 -18.89 -11.59
CA LYS A 197 -5.98 -19.62 -12.46
C LYS A 197 -5.91 -21.15 -12.27
N GLU A 198 -4.73 -21.67 -11.92
CA GLU A 198 -4.46 -23.08 -11.65
C GLU A 198 -5.16 -23.63 -10.39
N ASN A 199 -5.58 -22.77 -9.47
CA ASN A 199 -6.21 -23.17 -8.21
C ASN A 199 -7.75 -23.05 -8.25
N ILE A 200 -8.33 -22.51 -9.34
CA ILE A 200 -9.77 -22.38 -9.51
C ILE A 200 -10.22 -23.34 -10.60
N THR A 201 -10.99 -24.32 -10.21
CA THR A 201 -11.56 -25.32 -11.11
C THR A 201 -13.09 -25.28 -11.05
N PRO A 202 -13.82 -25.80 -12.06
CA PRO A 202 -15.27 -25.93 -11.98
C PRO A 202 -15.76 -26.65 -10.71
N ASP A 203 -14.98 -27.59 -10.21
CA ASP A 203 -15.34 -28.42 -9.05
C ASP A 203 -15.23 -27.67 -7.73
N ASN A 204 -14.24 -26.75 -7.58
CA ASN A 204 -14.04 -25.99 -6.33
C ASN A 204 -14.63 -24.57 -6.35
N MET A 205 -15.12 -24.11 -7.50
CA MET A 205 -15.66 -22.75 -7.64
C MET A 205 -16.83 -22.49 -6.69
N GLY A 206 -17.71 -23.47 -6.52
CA GLY A 206 -18.85 -23.37 -5.60
C GLY A 206 -18.41 -23.19 -4.14
N GLU A 207 -17.39 -23.91 -3.71
CA GLU A 207 -16.79 -23.76 -2.38
C GLU A 207 -16.18 -22.37 -2.19
N ILE A 208 -15.41 -21.91 -3.17
CA ILE A 208 -14.78 -20.59 -3.14
C ILE A 208 -15.82 -19.49 -3.01
N LEU A 209 -16.92 -19.56 -3.78
CA LEU A 209 -18.02 -18.59 -3.74
C LEU A 209 -18.71 -18.57 -2.37
N LEU A 210 -19.05 -19.74 -1.82
CA LEU A 210 -19.67 -19.82 -0.50
C LEU A 210 -18.78 -19.31 0.62
N CYS A 211 -17.46 -19.56 0.54
CA CYS A 211 -16.48 -19.07 1.52
C CYS A 211 -16.29 -17.54 1.50
N GLN A 212 -16.78 -16.81 0.47
CA GLN A 212 -16.80 -15.35 0.48
C GLN A 212 -17.92 -14.79 1.37
N ILE A 213 -18.90 -15.59 1.73
CA ILE A 213 -19.99 -15.17 2.62
C ILE A 213 -19.49 -15.18 4.06
N PRO A 214 -19.63 -14.08 4.82
CA PRO A 214 -19.21 -14.02 6.21
C PRO A 214 -19.84 -15.14 7.05
N GLY A 215 -19.01 -15.85 7.83
CA GLY A 215 -19.44 -16.93 8.70
C GLY A 215 -19.50 -18.31 8.05
N ILE A 216 -19.25 -18.44 6.74
CA ILE A 216 -19.19 -19.74 6.05
C ILE A 216 -17.73 -20.17 5.91
N SER A 217 -17.37 -21.24 6.62
CA SER A 217 -16.07 -21.91 6.50
C SER A 217 -16.07 -22.93 5.36
N SER A 218 -14.88 -23.35 4.90
CA SER A 218 -14.72 -24.41 3.88
C SER A 218 -15.47 -25.70 4.26
N LEU A 219 -15.43 -26.12 5.52
CA LEU A 219 -16.18 -27.30 6.00
C LEU A 219 -17.69 -27.13 5.83
N TYR A 220 -18.24 -25.96 6.14
CA TYR A 220 -19.66 -25.67 5.93
C TYR A 220 -20.01 -25.62 4.46
N ALA A 221 -19.19 -24.94 3.66
CA ALA A 221 -19.39 -24.84 2.22
C ALA A 221 -19.43 -26.21 1.54
N GLN A 222 -18.47 -27.08 1.85
CA GLN A 222 -18.43 -28.45 1.31
C GLN A 222 -19.66 -29.28 1.70
N SER A 223 -20.08 -29.18 2.97
CA SER A 223 -21.25 -29.91 3.43
C SER A 223 -22.56 -29.40 2.80
N ILE A 224 -22.67 -28.10 2.59
CA ILE A 224 -23.80 -27.48 1.90
C ILE A 224 -23.82 -27.90 0.42
N LEU A 225 -22.70 -27.78 -0.29
CA LEU A 225 -22.60 -28.21 -1.69
C LEU A 225 -22.97 -29.68 -1.87
N LYS A 226 -22.51 -30.54 -0.97
CA LYS A 226 -22.84 -31.96 -0.99
C LYS A 226 -24.32 -32.22 -0.78
N ALA A 227 -24.98 -31.47 0.14
CA ALA A 227 -26.42 -31.63 0.43
C ALA A 227 -27.30 -31.21 -0.73
N PHE A 228 -26.93 -30.15 -1.47
CA PHE A 228 -27.71 -29.60 -2.56
C PHE A 228 -27.24 -30.03 -3.97
N GLY A 229 -26.26 -30.92 -4.07
CA GLY A 229 -25.78 -31.41 -5.38
C GLY A 229 -24.99 -30.36 -6.17
N GLY A 230 -24.27 -29.46 -5.46
CA GLY A 230 -23.43 -28.41 -6.04
C GLY A 230 -24.05 -27.01 -5.95
N PHE A 231 -23.29 -26.03 -6.43
CA PHE A 231 -23.70 -24.61 -6.34
C PHE A 231 -24.96 -24.30 -7.15
N SER A 232 -25.13 -24.91 -8.33
CA SER A 232 -26.35 -24.80 -9.16
C SER A 232 -27.59 -25.34 -8.45
N GLY A 233 -27.43 -26.42 -7.67
CA GLY A 233 -28.53 -26.99 -6.87
C GLY A 233 -28.97 -26.03 -5.76
N ILE A 234 -28.03 -25.32 -5.11
CA ILE A 234 -28.38 -24.29 -4.11
C ILE A 234 -29.19 -23.18 -4.76
N LEU A 235 -28.74 -22.65 -5.90
CA LEU A 235 -29.45 -21.57 -6.60
C LEU A 235 -30.86 -22.00 -7.07
N ALA A 236 -30.99 -23.23 -7.58
CA ALA A 236 -32.28 -23.77 -7.99
C ALA A 236 -33.25 -23.87 -6.81
N LYS A 237 -32.74 -24.32 -5.65
CA LYS A 237 -33.55 -24.42 -4.42
C LYS A 237 -33.98 -23.07 -3.88
N ILE A 238 -33.10 -22.07 -3.85
CA ILE A 238 -33.44 -20.70 -3.36
C ILE A 238 -34.56 -20.08 -4.25
N LYS A 239 -34.62 -20.42 -5.53
CA LYS A 239 -35.67 -19.93 -6.47
C LYS A 239 -36.98 -20.72 -6.41
N ASP A 240 -36.99 -21.84 -5.71
CA ASP A 240 -38.18 -22.66 -5.56
C ASP A 240 -39.17 -21.99 -4.58
N PRO A 241 -40.44 -21.71 -4.97
CA PRO A 241 -41.40 -21.10 -4.07
C PRO A 241 -41.74 -21.92 -2.82
N GLU A 242 -41.54 -23.25 -2.87
CA GLU A 242 -41.75 -24.16 -1.74
C GLU A 242 -40.53 -24.30 -0.84
N PHE A 243 -39.41 -23.62 -1.16
CA PHE A 243 -38.16 -23.71 -0.41
C PHE A 243 -38.29 -23.14 1.01
N SER A 244 -37.84 -23.93 1.97
CA SER A 244 -37.74 -23.47 3.36
C SER A 244 -36.28 -23.37 3.79
N ILE A 245 -35.90 -22.25 4.38
CA ILE A 245 -34.56 -22.01 4.94
C ILE A 245 -34.16 -23.07 5.96
N LYS A 246 -35.13 -23.76 6.57
CA LYS A 246 -34.93 -24.88 7.49
C LYS A 246 -34.20 -26.08 6.85
N GLU A 247 -34.19 -26.18 5.53
CA GLU A 247 -33.42 -27.22 4.84
C GLU A 247 -31.93 -27.09 5.11
N PHE A 248 -31.43 -25.88 5.24
CA PHE A 248 -30.03 -25.64 5.65
C PHE A 248 -29.73 -26.07 7.09
N GLU A 249 -30.70 -25.92 8.02
CA GLU A 249 -30.52 -26.27 9.44
C GLU A 249 -30.31 -27.76 9.67
N ASN A 250 -30.71 -28.60 8.74
CA ASN A 250 -30.58 -30.05 8.85
C ASN A 250 -29.24 -30.57 8.31
N ILE A 251 -28.43 -29.72 7.71
CA ILE A 251 -27.12 -30.11 7.17
C ILE A 251 -26.14 -30.30 8.32
N THR A 252 -25.42 -31.43 8.25
CA THR A 252 -24.38 -31.76 9.23
C THR A 252 -23.01 -31.78 8.57
N TYR A 253 -21.99 -31.37 9.33
CA TYR A 253 -20.58 -31.49 8.98
C TYR A 253 -19.83 -32.34 9.98
N ASP A 254 -18.74 -32.97 9.56
CA ASP A 254 -17.88 -33.71 10.47
C ASP A 254 -16.93 -32.77 11.22
N CYS A 255 -16.95 -32.86 12.55
CA CYS A 255 -16.03 -32.14 13.41
C CYS A 255 -15.29 -33.17 14.29
N LYS A 256 -14.08 -33.55 13.85
CA LYS A 256 -13.22 -34.50 14.57
C LYS A 256 -13.92 -35.85 14.86
N GLY A 257 -14.59 -36.41 13.86
CA GLY A 257 -15.30 -37.68 13.93
C GLY A 257 -16.68 -37.58 14.62
N LYS A 258 -17.19 -36.37 14.88
CA LYS A 258 -18.54 -36.17 15.43
C LYS A 258 -19.38 -35.33 14.48
N PRO A 259 -20.56 -35.76 14.05
CA PRO A 259 -21.45 -34.95 13.22
C PRO A 259 -22.02 -33.79 14.04
N ARG A 260 -21.91 -32.57 13.51
CA ARG A 260 -22.49 -31.34 14.07
C ARG A 260 -23.33 -30.65 13.01
N ARG A 261 -24.41 -30.00 13.41
CA ARG A 261 -25.21 -29.15 12.51
C ARG A 261 -24.49 -27.86 12.19
N ILE A 262 -24.64 -27.37 10.96
CA ILE A 262 -24.17 -26.03 10.59
C ILE A 262 -24.93 -24.97 11.37
N PRO A 263 -24.33 -23.79 11.65
CA PRO A 263 -25.04 -22.67 12.26
C PRO A 263 -26.24 -22.22 11.42
N LYS A 264 -27.34 -21.89 12.06
CA LYS A 264 -28.55 -21.38 11.38
C LYS A 264 -28.28 -20.16 10.52
N THR A 265 -27.43 -19.26 11.02
CA THR A 265 -27.00 -18.05 10.32
C THR A 265 -26.39 -18.31 8.94
N CYS A 266 -25.83 -19.49 8.67
CA CYS A 266 -25.29 -19.83 7.36
C CYS A 266 -26.37 -19.87 6.28
N GLY A 267 -27.54 -20.47 6.59
CA GLY A 267 -28.68 -20.50 5.66
C GLY A 267 -29.23 -19.10 5.38
N ASP A 268 -29.38 -18.29 6.46
CA ASP A 268 -29.88 -16.92 6.37
C ASP A 268 -28.98 -16.05 5.48
N GLU A 269 -27.67 -16.15 5.67
CA GLU A 269 -26.70 -15.38 4.87
C GLU A 269 -26.65 -15.86 3.40
N ILE A 270 -26.70 -17.16 3.14
CA ILE A 270 -26.75 -17.69 1.77
C ILE A 270 -27.99 -17.17 1.03
N VAL A 271 -29.15 -17.26 1.64
CA VAL A 271 -30.37 -16.75 1.04
C VAL A 271 -30.28 -15.24 0.82
N ARG A 272 -29.79 -14.48 1.80
CA ARG A 272 -29.61 -13.03 1.67
C ARG A 272 -28.73 -12.63 0.50
N TYR A 273 -27.61 -13.34 0.26
CA TYR A 273 -26.69 -13.00 -0.82
C TYR A 273 -27.15 -13.47 -2.20
N PHE A 274 -27.97 -14.54 -2.28
CA PHE A 274 -28.34 -15.15 -3.55
C PHE A 274 -29.81 -15.04 -3.92
N SER A 275 -30.70 -14.53 -3.06
CA SER A 275 -32.12 -14.32 -3.38
C SER A 275 -32.38 -13.20 -4.40
N GLY A 276 -31.38 -12.36 -4.66
CA GLY A 276 -31.48 -11.27 -5.64
C GLY A 276 -30.90 -11.60 -7.03
N ILE A 277 -30.46 -12.83 -7.24
CA ILE A 277 -29.95 -13.37 -8.50
C ILE A 277 -31.04 -14.26 -9.18
#